data_dddbc7e9d50a6a3193f067a96520eec0
#
_entry.id   dddbc7e9d50a6a3193f067a96520eec0
#
_cell.length_a   1.000
_cell.length_b   1.000
_cell.length_c   1.000
_cell.angle_alpha   90.00
_cell.angle_beta   90.00
_cell.angle_gamma   90.00
#
_symmetry.space_group_name_H-M   'P 1'
#
loop_
_entity.id
_entity.type
_entity.pdbx_description
1 polymer ?
#
loop_
_entity_poly.entity_id
_entity_poly.type
_entity_poly.pdbx_seq_one_letter_code
_entity_poly.pdbx_strand_id
1 'polypeptide(L)'
;MKNYELVLMLKVSITEAERKAVMSEIESKYKVLDKDEIGIKDLCYTVKWGIRQAYFVSYSMELSADDIADLKKSLLYNPTLIRYEIFAREANQEFFHFEKLQANFEKAIEDIKDRKFGQKVTFFAKPENAKYLNWKSVSILKYYQTRFGDIKPRLYTWNSISTQKALRKEIIRARTLGLLPFINH
;
A
#
# COMPACT_ATOMS: atom_id res chain seq x y z
N MET A 1 15.19 16.65 6.31
CA MET A 1 13.90 16.19 5.77
C MET A 1 14.07 14.78 5.23
N LYS A 2 13.04 13.94 5.30
CA LYS A 2 13.05 12.55 4.80
C LYS A 2 11.79 12.32 3.97
N ASN A 3 11.86 11.36 3.07
CA ASN A 3 10.73 11.01 2.22
C ASN A 3 9.77 10.07 2.95
N TYR A 4 8.49 10.40 2.91
CA TYR A 4 7.41 9.60 3.49
C TYR A 4 6.29 9.39 2.46
N GLU A 5 5.57 8.32 2.65
CA GLU A 5 4.31 8.07 1.95
C GLU A 5 3.17 8.14 2.98
N LEU A 6 2.30 9.13 2.82
CA LEU A 6 1.08 9.25 3.58
C LEU A 6 -0.04 8.56 2.82
N VAL A 7 -0.71 7.62 3.46
CA VAL A 7 -1.90 6.96 2.91
C VAL A 7 -3.11 7.34 3.74
N LEU A 8 -4.12 7.88 3.09
CA LEU A 8 -5.40 8.26 3.69
C LEU A 8 -6.47 7.27 3.27
N MET A 9 -7.26 6.83 4.23
CA MET A 9 -8.48 6.06 4.03
C MET A 9 -9.67 6.94 4.42
N LEU A 10 -10.37 7.48 3.43
CA LEU A 10 -11.52 8.34 3.62
C LEU A 10 -12.81 7.52 3.58
N LYS A 11 -13.84 7.97 4.31
CA LYS A 11 -15.18 7.38 4.23
C LYS A 11 -15.74 7.55 2.82
N VAL A 12 -16.41 6.54 2.31
CA VAL A 12 -17.10 6.60 0.99
C VAL A 12 -18.34 7.48 1.07
N SER A 13 -18.97 7.55 2.25
CA SER A 13 -20.22 8.32 2.48
C SER A 13 -20.07 9.83 2.43
N ILE A 14 -18.85 10.37 2.47
CA ILE A 14 -18.62 11.82 2.40
C ILE A 14 -18.73 12.32 0.96
N THR A 15 -19.11 13.58 0.80
CA THR A 15 -19.20 14.25 -0.49
C THR A 15 -17.82 14.42 -1.14
N GLU A 16 -17.79 14.57 -2.45
CA GLU A 16 -16.55 14.83 -3.18
C GLU A 16 -15.93 16.17 -2.77
N ALA A 17 -16.76 17.16 -2.44
CA ALA A 17 -16.30 18.47 -1.96
C ALA A 17 -15.56 18.36 -0.62
N GLU A 18 -16.08 17.58 0.34
CA GLU A 18 -15.42 17.33 1.62
C GLU A 18 -14.11 16.56 1.46
N ARG A 19 -14.07 15.56 0.54
CA ARG A 19 -12.82 14.85 0.21
C ARG A 19 -11.77 15.82 -0.33
N LYS A 20 -12.14 16.66 -1.30
CA LYS A 20 -11.25 17.67 -1.88
C LYS A 20 -10.78 18.68 -0.83
N ALA A 21 -11.63 19.08 0.12
CA ALA A 21 -11.25 19.99 1.20
C ALA A 21 -10.14 19.40 2.08
N VAL A 22 -10.26 18.13 2.49
CA VAL A 22 -9.21 17.44 3.27
C VAL A 22 -7.91 17.32 2.48
N MET A 23 -8.01 16.98 1.19
CA MET A 23 -6.85 16.87 0.32
C MET A 23 -6.14 18.22 0.14
N SER A 24 -6.89 19.30 -0.14
CA SER A 24 -6.34 20.64 -0.31
C SER A 24 -5.72 21.19 0.97
N GLU A 25 -6.27 20.87 2.14
CA GLU A 25 -5.67 21.24 3.42
C GLU A 25 -4.26 20.63 3.59
N ILE A 26 -4.10 19.37 3.23
CA ILE A 26 -2.80 18.69 3.32
C ILE A 26 -1.82 19.25 2.29
N GLU A 27 -2.27 19.42 1.06
CA GLU A 27 -1.45 19.96 -0.05
C GLU A 27 -0.99 21.40 0.19
N SER A 28 -1.78 22.20 0.94
CA SER A 28 -1.41 23.58 1.27
C SER A 28 -0.42 23.68 2.44
N LYS A 29 -0.46 22.74 3.38
CA LYS A 29 0.36 22.79 4.60
C LYS A 29 1.72 22.11 4.45
N TYR A 30 1.80 21.09 3.62
CA TYR A 30 2.98 20.23 3.54
C TYR A 30 3.54 20.14 2.13
N LYS A 31 4.85 19.90 2.04
CA LYS A 31 5.51 19.73 0.74
C LYS A 31 5.17 18.36 0.13
N VAL A 32 4.16 18.34 -0.71
CA VAL A 32 3.75 17.17 -1.51
C VAL A 32 4.61 17.11 -2.76
N LEU A 33 5.24 15.96 -3.02
CA LEU A 33 6.05 15.69 -4.21
C LEU A 33 5.21 15.07 -5.31
N ASP A 34 4.32 14.13 -4.94
CA ASP A 34 3.46 13.42 -5.88
C ASP A 34 2.19 12.92 -5.17
N LYS A 35 1.13 12.68 -5.93
CA LYS A 35 -0.19 12.26 -5.45
C LYS A 35 -0.73 11.13 -6.32
N ASP A 36 -1.35 10.14 -5.69
CA ASP A 36 -2.00 9.03 -6.35
C ASP A 36 -3.39 8.80 -5.74
N GLU A 37 -4.43 9.05 -6.52
CA GLU A 37 -5.83 8.81 -6.14
C GLU A 37 -6.24 7.41 -6.58
N ILE A 38 -6.17 6.45 -5.66
CA ILE A 38 -6.45 5.04 -5.93
C ILE A 38 -7.95 4.77 -6.08
N GLY A 39 -8.79 5.65 -5.48
CA GLY A 39 -10.23 5.52 -5.51
C GLY A 39 -10.79 4.54 -4.47
N ILE A 40 -12.02 4.08 -4.70
CA ILE A 40 -12.74 3.19 -3.78
C ILE A 40 -12.20 1.77 -3.89
N LYS A 41 -11.90 1.15 -2.74
CA LYS A 41 -11.48 -0.25 -2.63
C LYS A 41 -12.26 -0.95 -1.53
N ASP A 42 -12.55 -2.24 -1.79
CA ASP A 42 -13.12 -3.13 -0.78
C ASP A 42 -12.05 -3.54 0.23
N LEU A 43 -12.46 -3.61 1.48
CA LEU A 43 -11.60 -4.01 2.59
C LEU A 43 -11.80 -5.51 2.89
N CYS A 44 -10.71 -6.23 3.13
CA CYS A 44 -10.74 -7.66 3.47
C CYS A 44 -11.34 -7.93 4.85
N TYR A 45 -11.37 -6.92 5.73
CA TYR A 45 -11.99 -6.99 7.05
C TYR A 45 -12.66 -5.65 7.38
N THR A 46 -13.64 -5.69 8.27
CA THR A 46 -14.34 -4.48 8.71
C THR A 46 -13.42 -3.62 9.56
N VAL A 47 -13.30 -2.35 9.21
CA VAL A 47 -12.61 -1.33 9.99
C VAL A 47 -13.67 -0.58 10.80
N LYS A 48 -13.31 0.32 11.67
CA LYS A 48 -14.18 1.12 12.55
C LYS A 48 -15.64 1.18 12.07
N TRP A 49 -16.59 0.86 12.95
CA TRP A 49 -18.06 0.92 12.71
C TRP A 49 -18.58 0.04 11.56
N GLY A 50 -17.93 -1.08 11.26
CA GLY A 50 -18.42 -2.02 10.24
C GLY A 50 -18.18 -1.60 8.81
N ILE A 51 -17.32 -0.61 8.56
CA ILE A 51 -17.00 -0.12 7.22
C ILE A 51 -16.25 -1.21 6.44
N ARG A 52 -16.73 -1.50 5.21
CA ARG A 52 -16.14 -2.49 4.29
C ARG A 52 -15.53 -1.88 3.03
N GLN A 53 -15.71 -0.59 2.81
CA GLN A 53 -15.16 0.14 1.66
C GLN A 53 -14.54 1.43 2.12
N ALA A 54 -13.42 1.82 1.50
CA ALA A 54 -12.77 3.09 1.76
C ALA A 54 -12.26 3.72 0.47
N TYR A 55 -12.21 5.04 0.45
CA TYR A 55 -11.57 5.79 -0.61
C TYR A 55 -10.10 6.03 -0.25
N PHE A 56 -9.18 5.57 -1.09
CA PHE A 56 -7.75 5.64 -0.85
C PHE A 56 -7.10 6.76 -1.64
N VAL A 57 -6.27 7.52 -0.95
CA VAL A 57 -5.35 8.51 -1.54
C VAL A 57 -3.98 8.31 -0.93
N SER A 58 -2.95 8.31 -1.75
CA SER A 58 -1.56 8.19 -1.34
C SER A 58 -0.76 9.42 -1.78
N TYR A 59 0.02 9.97 -0.86
CA TYR A 59 0.90 11.12 -1.10
C TYR A 59 2.35 10.75 -0.90
N SER A 60 3.21 11.16 -1.83
CA SER A 60 4.65 11.21 -1.61
C SER A 60 5.01 12.58 -1.06
N MET A 61 5.60 12.63 0.13
CA MET A 61 5.84 13.88 0.86
C MET A 61 7.26 13.94 1.40
N GLU A 62 7.79 15.15 1.50
CA GLU A 62 9.05 15.42 2.19
C GLU A 62 8.75 16.12 3.52
N LEU A 63 8.98 15.44 4.65
CA LEU A 63 8.59 15.90 5.97
C LEU A 63 9.79 15.93 6.93
N SER A 64 9.74 16.89 7.87
CA SER A 64 10.57 16.92 9.08
C SER A 64 9.94 16.08 10.20
N ALA A 65 10.63 15.91 11.32
CA ALA A 65 10.06 15.22 12.48
C ALA A 65 8.89 16.01 13.11
N ASP A 66 8.99 17.34 13.12
CA ASP A 66 7.96 18.23 13.65
C ASP A 66 6.71 18.23 12.76
N ASP A 67 6.89 18.26 11.42
CA ASP A 67 5.78 18.15 10.46
C ASP A 67 4.99 16.85 10.65
N ILE A 68 5.66 15.74 10.94
CA ILE A 68 5.00 14.45 11.18
C ILE A 68 4.17 14.50 12.46
N ALA A 69 4.68 15.14 13.52
CA ALA A 69 3.94 15.26 14.77
C ALA A 69 2.69 16.10 14.59
N ASP A 70 2.77 17.21 13.87
CA ASP A 70 1.64 18.09 13.59
C ASP A 70 0.63 17.46 12.63
N LEU A 71 1.12 16.76 11.58
CA LEU A 71 0.27 15.99 10.66
C LEU A 71 -0.53 14.92 11.43
N LYS A 72 0.11 14.17 12.32
CA LYS A 72 -0.58 13.18 13.15
C LYS A 72 -1.65 13.81 14.02
N LYS A 73 -1.38 14.95 14.64
CA LYS A 73 -2.37 15.67 15.47
C LYS A 73 -3.57 16.12 14.63
N SER A 74 -3.34 16.70 13.45
CA SER A 74 -4.41 17.18 12.57
C SER A 74 -5.28 16.04 12.03
N LEU A 75 -4.69 14.88 11.72
CA LEU A 75 -5.41 13.74 11.17
C LEU A 75 -6.15 12.90 12.23
N LEU A 76 -5.68 12.92 13.50
CA LEU A 76 -6.21 12.06 14.56
C LEU A 76 -7.69 12.26 14.85
N TYR A 77 -8.16 13.51 14.81
CA TYR A 77 -9.54 13.89 15.15
C TYR A 77 -10.39 14.22 13.91
N ASN A 78 -9.88 13.96 12.71
CA ASN A 78 -10.64 14.25 11.49
C ASN A 78 -11.77 13.22 11.30
N PRO A 79 -13.07 13.66 11.35
CA PRO A 79 -14.22 12.75 11.31
C PRO A 79 -14.42 12.10 9.94
N THR A 80 -13.81 12.62 8.88
CA THR A 80 -13.92 12.11 7.50
C THR A 80 -12.99 10.93 7.25
N LEU A 81 -11.94 10.78 8.11
CA LEU A 81 -10.94 9.73 8.00
C LEU A 81 -11.36 8.46 8.75
N ILE A 82 -11.22 7.32 8.09
CA ILE A 82 -11.32 6.00 8.72
C ILE A 82 -9.99 5.69 9.41
N ARG A 83 -8.91 5.83 8.65
CA ARG A 83 -7.54 5.53 9.08
C ARG A 83 -6.54 6.34 8.23
N TYR A 84 -5.38 6.59 8.76
CA TYR A 84 -4.22 7.07 8.01
C TYR A 84 -2.98 6.28 8.41
N GLU A 85 -2.02 6.16 7.50
CA GLU A 85 -0.73 5.52 7.74
C GLU A 85 0.39 6.36 7.12
N ILE A 86 1.52 6.45 7.81
CA ILE A 86 2.70 7.18 7.35
C ILE A 86 3.85 6.18 7.24
N PHE A 87 4.27 5.88 6.02
CA PHE A 87 5.35 4.96 5.73
C PHE A 87 6.63 5.72 5.39
N ALA A 88 7.73 5.40 6.08
CA ALA A 88 9.04 5.92 5.68
C ALA A 88 9.45 5.28 4.34
N ARG A 89 9.98 6.12 3.43
CA ARG A 89 10.52 5.73 2.13
C ARG A 89 12.01 6.01 2.07
N GLU A 90 12.72 5.18 1.34
CA GLU A 90 14.12 5.44 1.00
C GLU A 90 14.19 6.57 -0.04
N ALA A 91 15.27 7.36 0.00
CA ALA A 91 15.41 8.54 -0.87
C ALA A 91 15.34 8.18 -2.38
N ASN A 92 15.82 7.00 -2.73
CA ASN A 92 15.87 6.53 -4.13
C ASN A 92 14.68 5.64 -4.51
N GLN A 93 13.69 5.47 -3.63
CA GLN A 93 12.53 4.66 -3.92
C GLN A 93 11.54 5.45 -4.76
N GLU A 94 11.24 4.98 -5.99
CA GLU A 94 10.23 5.58 -6.87
C GLU A 94 8.83 5.52 -6.24
N PHE A 95 8.02 6.53 -6.54
CA PHE A 95 6.60 6.52 -6.19
C PHE A 95 5.81 5.97 -7.36
N PHE A 96 5.15 4.84 -7.15
CA PHE A 96 4.38 4.18 -8.19
C PHE A 96 2.90 4.52 -8.08
N HIS A 97 2.30 4.95 -9.19
CA HIS A 97 0.86 5.16 -9.30
C HIS A 97 0.14 3.83 -9.47
N PHE A 98 -1.01 3.70 -8.82
CA PHE A 98 -1.81 2.47 -8.83
C PHE A 98 -2.23 2.05 -10.24
N GLU A 99 -2.68 2.99 -11.06
CA GLU A 99 -3.10 2.72 -12.45
C GLU A 99 -1.98 2.12 -13.30
N LYS A 100 -0.77 2.69 -13.19
CA LYS A 100 0.41 2.18 -13.92
C LYS A 100 0.82 0.78 -13.48
N LEU A 101 0.63 0.46 -12.19
CA LEU A 101 0.88 -0.89 -11.68
C LEU A 101 -0.21 -1.85 -12.16
N GLN A 102 -1.48 -1.45 -12.08
CA GLN A 102 -2.64 -2.28 -12.42
C GLN A 102 -2.64 -2.71 -13.87
N ALA A 103 -2.24 -1.84 -14.80
CA ALA A 103 -2.20 -2.14 -16.24
C ALA A 103 -1.38 -3.39 -16.60
N ASN A 104 -0.44 -3.78 -15.75
CA ASN A 104 0.45 -4.92 -15.98
C ASN A 104 0.22 -6.08 -14.99
N PHE A 105 -0.80 -6.02 -14.12
CA PHE A 105 -1.02 -7.05 -13.10
C PHE A 105 -1.35 -8.42 -13.71
N GLU A 106 -2.11 -8.46 -14.79
CA GLU A 106 -2.50 -9.73 -15.44
C GLU A 106 -1.27 -10.47 -15.95
N LYS A 107 -0.40 -9.79 -16.69
CA LYS A 107 0.87 -10.38 -17.17
C LYS A 107 1.76 -10.83 -16.02
N ALA A 108 1.87 -10.01 -14.97
CA ALA A 108 2.66 -10.35 -13.79
C ALA A 108 2.11 -11.57 -13.05
N ILE A 109 0.79 -11.73 -13.03
CA ILE A 109 0.12 -12.89 -12.42
C ILE A 109 0.33 -14.13 -13.25
N GLU A 110 0.26 -14.06 -14.58
CA GLU A 110 0.57 -15.16 -15.49
C GLU A 110 2.02 -15.61 -15.28
N ASP A 111 2.99 -14.70 -15.28
CA ASP A 111 4.39 -15.00 -14.99
C ASP A 111 4.61 -15.72 -13.65
N ILE A 112 3.79 -15.41 -12.64
CA ILE A 112 3.86 -16.08 -11.33
C ILE A 112 3.26 -17.49 -11.41
N LYS A 113 2.15 -17.68 -12.15
CA LYS A 113 1.43 -18.95 -12.30
C LYS A 113 2.20 -19.94 -13.18
N ASP A 114 2.80 -19.48 -14.27
CA ASP A 114 3.54 -20.30 -15.23
C ASP A 114 4.86 -20.82 -14.70
N ARG A 115 5.18 -20.46 -13.48
CA ARG A 115 6.38 -20.93 -12.81
C ARG A 115 6.34 -22.44 -12.61
N LYS A 116 7.18 -23.15 -13.36
CA LYS A 116 7.30 -24.61 -13.27
C LYS A 116 7.87 -25.02 -11.91
N PHE A 117 7.33 -26.11 -11.36
CA PHE A 117 7.83 -26.73 -10.13
C PHE A 117 9.33 -27.04 -10.29
N GLY A 118 10.15 -26.63 -9.33
CA GLY A 118 11.61 -26.83 -9.36
C GLY A 118 12.43 -25.65 -9.94
N GLN A 119 11.82 -24.65 -10.56
CA GLN A 119 12.56 -23.45 -10.96
C GLN A 119 12.93 -22.59 -9.74
N LYS A 120 14.23 -22.38 -9.55
CA LYS A 120 14.79 -21.54 -8.46
C LYS A 120 14.74 -20.03 -8.76
N VAL A 121 14.32 -19.64 -9.96
CA VAL A 121 14.22 -18.23 -10.36
C VAL A 121 12.91 -17.65 -9.81
N THR A 122 13.00 -16.58 -9.04
CA THR A 122 11.83 -15.92 -8.43
C THR A 122 11.28 -14.85 -9.35
N PHE A 123 9.99 -14.55 -9.23
CA PHE A 123 9.37 -13.43 -9.94
C PHE A 123 10.12 -12.10 -9.70
N PHE A 124 10.51 -11.84 -8.44
CA PHE A 124 11.24 -10.64 -8.05
C PHE A 124 12.76 -10.68 -8.33
N ALA A 125 13.29 -11.74 -8.94
CA ALA A 125 14.69 -11.75 -9.41
C ALA A 125 14.89 -10.85 -10.64
N LYS A 126 13.83 -10.64 -11.42
CA LYS A 126 13.83 -9.70 -12.54
C LYS A 126 13.75 -8.27 -12.01
N PRO A 127 14.65 -7.36 -12.36
CA PRO A 127 14.65 -5.98 -11.87
C PRO A 127 13.36 -5.23 -12.24
N GLU A 128 12.76 -5.56 -13.39
CA GLU A 128 11.50 -5.00 -13.87
C GLU A 128 10.32 -5.26 -12.91
N ASN A 129 10.39 -6.36 -12.15
CA ASN A 129 9.34 -6.76 -11.23
C ASN A 129 9.50 -6.16 -9.82
N ALA A 130 10.61 -5.49 -9.54
CA ALA A 130 10.85 -4.82 -8.26
C ALA A 130 9.77 -3.77 -7.93
N LYS A 131 9.21 -3.11 -8.94
CA LYS A 131 8.09 -2.16 -8.81
C LYS A 131 6.84 -2.74 -8.13
N TYR A 132 6.63 -4.05 -8.24
CA TYR A 132 5.50 -4.75 -7.61
C TYR A 132 5.72 -5.07 -6.13
N LEU A 133 6.91 -4.84 -5.59
CA LEU A 133 7.15 -4.85 -4.13
C LEU A 133 6.61 -3.56 -3.50
N ASN A 134 5.30 -3.39 -3.59
CA ASN A 134 4.57 -2.25 -3.08
C ASN A 134 3.22 -2.73 -2.53
N TRP A 135 2.75 -2.12 -1.45
CA TRP A 135 1.45 -2.42 -0.83
C TRP A 135 0.27 -2.24 -1.79
N LYS A 136 0.41 -1.39 -2.82
CA LYS A 136 -0.60 -1.17 -3.88
C LYS A 136 -0.81 -2.40 -4.76
N SER A 137 0.17 -3.30 -4.85
CA SER A 137 0.12 -4.51 -5.68
C SER A 137 -0.59 -5.68 -5.00
N VAL A 138 -1.78 -5.44 -4.45
CA VAL A 138 -2.54 -6.41 -3.64
C VAL A 138 -2.73 -7.75 -4.35
N SER A 139 -3.07 -7.74 -5.63
CA SER A 139 -3.31 -8.95 -6.44
C SER A 139 -2.06 -9.84 -6.51
N ILE A 140 -0.88 -9.23 -6.61
CA ILE A 140 0.41 -9.96 -6.65
C ILE A 140 0.79 -10.43 -5.24
N LEU A 141 0.63 -9.58 -4.22
CA LEU A 141 0.97 -9.92 -2.84
C LEU A 141 0.16 -11.12 -2.31
N LYS A 142 -1.09 -11.30 -2.75
CA LYS A 142 -1.92 -12.46 -2.41
C LYS A 142 -1.27 -13.80 -2.75
N TYR A 143 -0.50 -13.91 -3.83
CA TYR A 143 0.20 -15.15 -4.21
C TYR A 143 1.28 -15.57 -3.22
N TYR A 144 1.78 -14.63 -2.43
CA TYR A 144 2.79 -14.87 -1.40
C TYR A 144 2.20 -15.12 -0.02
N GLN A 145 0.87 -15.22 0.07
CA GLN A 145 0.17 -15.67 1.27
C GLN A 145 -0.32 -17.11 1.12
N THR A 146 -0.44 -17.82 2.24
CA THR A 146 -1.12 -19.10 2.32
C THR A 146 -2.64 -18.89 2.32
N ARG A 147 -3.40 -19.97 2.20
CA ARG A 147 -4.87 -19.91 2.35
C ARG A 147 -5.32 -19.40 3.71
N PHE A 148 -4.51 -19.57 4.75
CA PHE A 148 -4.78 -19.11 6.11
C PHE A 148 -4.37 -17.66 6.38
N GLY A 149 -3.78 -17.01 5.39
CA GLY A 149 -3.30 -15.65 5.51
C GLY A 149 -1.81 -15.52 5.88
N ASP A 150 -1.11 -16.61 6.22
CA ASP A 150 0.31 -16.56 6.56
C ASP A 150 1.18 -16.16 5.37
N ILE A 151 2.28 -15.47 5.63
CA ILE A 151 3.26 -15.13 4.60
C ILE A 151 4.09 -16.37 4.28
N LYS A 152 4.06 -16.82 3.02
CA LYS A 152 4.85 -17.97 2.57
C LYS A 152 6.33 -17.76 2.89
N PRO A 153 6.99 -18.73 3.58
CA PRO A 153 8.40 -18.62 3.91
C PRO A 153 9.29 -18.68 2.68
N ARG A 154 10.52 -18.23 2.82
CA ARG A 154 11.52 -18.16 1.75
C ARG A 154 11.76 -19.52 1.05
N LEU A 155 11.63 -20.61 1.79
CA LEU A 155 11.79 -21.97 1.24
C LEU A 155 10.82 -22.24 0.06
N TYR A 156 9.62 -21.67 0.11
CA TYR A 156 8.62 -21.83 -0.96
C TYR A 156 8.67 -20.70 -2.00
N THR A 157 9.07 -19.49 -1.59
CA THR A 157 9.10 -18.35 -2.50
C THR A 157 10.39 -18.24 -3.29
N TRP A 158 11.48 -18.83 -2.79
CA TRP A 158 12.84 -18.76 -3.33
C TRP A 158 13.41 -17.33 -3.44
N ASN A 159 12.77 -16.37 -2.79
CA ASN A 159 13.22 -15.00 -2.79
C ASN A 159 14.57 -14.84 -2.10
N SER A 160 15.35 -13.82 -2.47
CA SER A 160 16.51 -13.41 -1.68
C SER A 160 16.08 -12.97 -0.28
N ILE A 161 17.00 -12.92 0.67
CA ILE A 161 16.70 -12.50 2.05
C ILE A 161 16.18 -11.05 2.07
N SER A 162 16.80 -10.15 1.29
CA SER A 162 16.39 -8.76 1.17
C SER A 162 14.99 -8.63 0.56
N THR A 163 14.74 -9.33 -0.55
CA THR A 163 13.43 -9.35 -1.21
C THR A 163 12.34 -9.89 -0.30
N GLN A 164 12.63 -10.96 0.45
CA GLN A 164 11.65 -11.55 1.39
C GLN A 164 11.32 -10.59 2.54
N LYS A 165 12.31 -9.84 3.04
CA LYS A 165 12.08 -8.79 4.05
C LYS A 165 11.23 -7.65 3.50
N ALA A 166 11.53 -7.18 2.28
CA ALA A 166 10.75 -6.16 1.60
C ALA A 166 9.30 -6.64 1.35
N LEU A 167 9.12 -7.86 0.82
CA LEU A 167 7.82 -8.46 0.60
C LEU A 167 6.99 -8.54 1.89
N ARG A 168 7.59 -9.00 2.99
CA ARG A 168 6.93 -9.04 4.30
C ARG A 168 6.47 -7.66 4.73
N LYS A 169 7.32 -6.64 4.58
CA LYS A 169 7.03 -5.24 4.92
C LYS A 169 5.80 -4.74 4.15
N GLU A 170 5.75 -4.98 2.84
CA GLU A 170 4.63 -4.52 2.00
C GLU A 170 3.33 -5.29 2.27
N ILE A 171 3.40 -6.60 2.56
CA ILE A 171 2.22 -7.37 2.99
C ILE A 171 1.68 -6.83 4.32
N ILE A 172 2.55 -6.51 5.29
CA ILE A 172 2.12 -5.94 6.57
C ILE A 172 1.45 -4.57 6.35
N ARG A 173 2.02 -3.72 5.49
CA ARG A 173 1.41 -2.43 5.11
C ARG A 173 0.02 -2.61 4.48
N ALA A 174 -0.12 -3.53 3.53
CA ALA A 174 -1.40 -3.82 2.91
C ALA A 174 -2.43 -4.37 3.92
N ARG A 175 -1.99 -5.13 4.93
CA ARG A 175 -2.85 -5.61 6.03
C ARG A 175 -3.32 -4.47 6.93
N THR A 176 -2.42 -3.58 7.34
CA THR A 176 -2.81 -2.41 8.17
C THR A 176 -3.80 -1.51 7.44
N LEU A 177 -3.69 -1.42 6.12
CA LEU A 177 -4.64 -0.69 5.26
C LEU A 177 -5.95 -1.45 4.99
N GLY A 178 -6.12 -2.66 5.49
CA GLY A 178 -7.33 -3.47 5.28
C GLY A 178 -7.45 -4.11 3.89
N LEU A 179 -6.42 -4.01 3.05
CA LEU A 179 -6.42 -4.56 1.69
C LEU A 179 -6.07 -6.05 1.64
N LEU A 180 -5.42 -6.57 2.68
CA LEU A 180 -5.12 -7.98 2.87
C LEU A 180 -5.55 -8.44 4.25
N PRO A 181 -6.02 -9.68 4.42
CA PRO A 181 -6.39 -10.22 5.71
C PRO A 181 -5.15 -10.55 6.55
N PHE A 182 -5.29 -10.44 7.87
CA PHE A 182 -4.31 -10.97 8.82
C PHE A 182 -4.43 -12.49 8.95
N ILE A 183 -5.67 -12.97 9.05
CA ILE A 183 -6.04 -14.39 9.16
C ILE A 183 -7.23 -14.62 8.23
N ASN A 184 -7.21 -15.69 7.46
CA ASN A 184 -8.36 -16.17 6.70
C ASN A 184 -8.95 -17.36 7.45
N HIS A 185 -10.25 -17.31 7.70
CA HIS A 185 -11.03 -18.43 8.25
C HIS A 185 -11.64 -19.25 7.13
#